data_1e316fd978fd409b83ec296e91b62b29
#
_entry.id   1e316fd978fd409b83ec296e91b62b29
#
_cell.length_a   1.000
_cell.length_b   1.000
_cell.length_c   1.000
_cell.angle_alpha   90.00
_cell.angle_beta   90.00
_cell.angle_gamma   90.00
#
_symmetry.space_group_name_H-M   'P 1'
#
loop_
_entity.id
_entity.type
_entity.pdbx_description
1 polymer ?
#
loop_
_entity_poly.entity_id
_entity_poly.type
_entity_poly.pdbx_seq_one_letter_code
_entity_poly.pdbx_strand_id
1 'polypeptide(L)'
;MCGIGGFFGSFDGGLLEQMSLRIAHRGPDDKGILRDSVNGIGLVHQRLSIQDLSPAGHQPMWTKDDSVCIVFNGEIYNFKELRVELQKDGYVFRSNSDTEVLLNI
;
A
#
# COMPACT_ATOMS: atom_id res chain seq x y z
N MET A 1 14.13 -0.21 2.31
CA MET A 1 12.79 -0.37 2.91
C MET A 1 11.88 0.74 2.45
N CYS A 2 10.62 0.42 2.20
CA CYS A 2 9.62 1.40 1.81
C CYS A 2 9.44 2.51 2.84
N GLY A 3 8.87 3.61 2.42
CA GLY A 3 8.44 4.68 3.32
C GLY A 3 6.94 4.83 3.27
N ILE A 4 6.34 5.08 4.41
CA ILE A 4 4.90 5.37 4.51
C ILE A 4 4.69 6.64 5.33
N GLY A 5 3.60 7.33 5.05
CA GLY A 5 3.16 8.46 5.83
C GLY A 5 1.66 8.64 5.69
N GLY A 6 1.09 9.38 6.60
CA GLY A 6 -0.34 9.61 6.54
C GLY A 6 -0.81 10.52 7.66
N PHE A 7 -2.06 10.93 7.55
CA PHE A 7 -2.72 11.70 8.60
C PHE A 7 -4.23 11.60 8.46
N PHE A 8 -4.89 11.99 9.52
CA PHE A 8 -6.34 12.08 9.61
C PHE A 8 -6.72 13.48 10.05
N GLY A 9 -7.68 14.08 9.37
CA GLY A 9 -8.15 15.44 9.68
C GLY A 9 -8.06 16.37 8.47
N SER A 10 -8.25 17.67 8.71
CA SER A 10 -8.12 18.67 7.66
C SER A 10 -6.66 18.91 7.30
N PHE A 11 -6.37 19.10 6.02
CA PHE A 11 -5.00 19.29 5.56
C PHE A 11 -4.90 20.20 4.35
N ASP A 12 -3.73 20.82 4.22
CA ASP A 12 -3.32 21.57 3.04
C ASP A 12 -3.07 20.61 1.87
N GLY A 13 -3.53 20.97 0.67
CA GLY A 13 -3.39 20.14 -0.52
C GLY A 13 -1.96 19.79 -0.91
N GLY A 14 -0.96 20.57 -0.48
CA GLY A 14 0.45 20.31 -0.76
C GLY A 14 1.15 19.42 0.27
N LEU A 15 0.50 19.10 1.38
CA LEU A 15 1.15 18.37 2.48
C LEU A 15 1.56 16.96 2.10
N LEU A 16 0.70 16.24 1.37
CA LEU A 16 0.99 14.86 0.94
C LEU A 16 2.22 14.79 0.03
N GLU A 17 2.35 15.73 -0.89
CA GLU A 17 3.50 15.83 -1.78
C GLU A 17 4.78 16.10 -0.99
N GLN A 18 4.73 16.97 -0.01
CA GLN A 18 5.86 17.25 0.87
C GLN A 18 6.25 16.03 1.69
N MET A 19 5.28 15.30 2.24
CA MET A 19 5.52 14.06 2.97
C MET A 19 6.18 13.03 2.06
N SER A 20 5.67 12.87 0.85
CA SER A 20 6.22 11.95 -0.15
C SER A 20 7.68 12.28 -0.47
N LEU A 21 8.00 13.55 -0.68
CA LEU A 21 9.37 13.99 -0.95
C LEU A 21 10.32 13.69 0.22
N ARG A 22 9.85 13.86 1.46
CA ARG A 22 10.67 13.62 2.65
C ARG A 22 11.05 12.16 2.83
N ILE A 23 10.25 11.23 2.35
CA ILE A 23 10.49 9.79 2.45
C ILE A 23 10.90 9.14 1.14
N ALA A 24 11.14 9.93 0.09
CA ALA A 24 11.45 9.41 -1.25
C ALA A 24 12.71 8.53 -1.28
N HIS A 25 13.69 8.83 -0.43
CA HIS A 25 14.93 8.05 -0.34
C HIS A 25 14.71 6.61 0.14
N ARG A 26 13.59 6.33 0.78
CA ARG A 26 13.29 4.99 1.32
C ARG A 26 12.78 4.04 0.26
N GLY A 27 12.22 4.55 -0.82
CA GLY A 27 11.67 3.72 -1.88
C GLY A 27 11.58 4.46 -3.20
N PRO A 28 12.66 4.41 -4.01
CA PRO A 28 12.71 5.18 -5.25
C PRO A 28 11.97 4.54 -6.44
N ASP A 29 11.46 3.30 -6.29
CA ASP A 29 10.96 2.52 -7.41
C ASP A 29 9.53 2.89 -7.80
N ASP A 30 8.73 3.37 -6.85
CA ASP A 30 7.34 3.75 -7.11
C ASP A 30 6.84 4.68 -6.01
N LYS A 31 5.85 5.50 -6.34
CA LYS A 31 5.23 6.45 -5.43
C LYS A 31 3.70 6.39 -5.56
N GLY A 32 3.02 6.42 -4.42
CA GLY A 32 1.57 6.49 -4.39
C GLY A 32 1.05 7.47 -3.35
N ILE A 33 -0.03 8.14 -3.68
CA ILE A 33 -0.70 9.10 -2.81
C ILE A 33 -2.20 8.82 -2.85
N LEU A 34 -2.82 8.71 -1.66
CA LEU A 34 -4.26 8.75 -1.50
C LEU A 34 -4.64 10.09 -0.87
N ARG A 35 -5.53 10.80 -1.53
CA ARG A 35 -6.08 12.07 -1.03
C ARG A 35 -7.60 11.95 -0.97
N ASP A 36 -8.14 11.89 0.24
CA ASP A 36 -9.58 11.88 0.48
C ASP A 36 -9.95 13.07 1.37
N SER A 37 -10.23 14.19 0.73
CA SER A 37 -10.57 15.45 1.43
C SER A 37 -11.91 15.36 2.14
N VAL A 38 -12.82 14.55 1.65
CA VAL A 38 -14.17 14.42 2.23
C VAL A 38 -14.10 13.76 3.61
N ASN A 39 -13.30 12.71 3.73
CA ASN A 39 -13.13 11.97 4.98
C ASN A 39 -11.92 12.42 5.79
N GLY A 40 -11.15 13.37 5.27
CA GLY A 40 -9.97 13.89 5.96
C GLY A 40 -8.85 12.89 6.09
N ILE A 41 -8.59 12.10 5.04
CA ILE A 41 -7.54 11.06 5.05
C ILE A 41 -6.51 11.36 3.98
N GLY A 42 -5.24 11.27 4.37
CA GLY A 42 -4.12 11.31 3.44
C GLY A 42 -3.16 10.18 3.72
N LEU A 43 -2.73 9.47 2.67
CA LEU A 43 -1.73 8.39 2.75
C LEU A 43 -0.71 8.59 1.66
N VAL A 44 0.57 8.33 1.98
CA VAL A 44 1.65 8.31 1.00
C VAL A 44 2.46 7.03 1.15
N HIS A 45 2.98 6.53 0.02
CA HIS A 45 3.83 5.36 -0.02
C HIS A 45 4.97 5.60 -1.01
N GLN A 46 6.19 5.30 -0.56
CA GLN A 46 7.38 5.27 -1.42
C GLN A 46 7.87 3.84 -1.44
N ARG A 47 7.88 3.22 -2.61
CA ARG A 47 8.10 1.79 -2.76
C ARG A 47 9.54 1.47 -3.10
N LEU A 48 10.09 0.51 -2.35
CA LEU A 48 11.26 -0.26 -2.74
C LEU A 48 10.75 -1.65 -3.13
N SER A 49 10.87 -1.99 -4.41
CA SER A 49 10.29 -3.22 -4.96
C SER A 49 11.19 -4.41 -4.63
N ILE A 50 10.76 -5.26 -3.71
CA ILE A 50 11.52 -6.43 -3.26
C ILE A 50 10.86 -7.73 -3.72
N GLN A 51 9.57 -7.93 -3.41
CA GLN A 51 8.88 -9.18 -3.67
C GLN A 51 8.18 -9.21 -5.04
N ASP A 52 7.47 -8.14 -5.38
CA ASP A 52 6.77 -8.00 -6.65
C ASP A 52 7.28 -6.73 -7.32
N LEU A 53 8.02 -6.89 -8.39
CA LEU A 53 8.61 -5.77 -9.15
C LEU A 53 7.62 -5.16 -10.13
N SER A 54 6.42 -5.74 -10.25
CA SER A 54 5.40 -5.26 -11.20
C SER A 54 4.63 -4.07 -10.63
N PRO A 55 3.93 -3.31 -11.50
CA PRO A 55 3.01 -2.25 -11.04
C PRO A 55 1.87 -2.78 -10.17
N ALA A 56 1.56 -4.07 -10.20
CA ALA A 56 0.52 -4.68 -9.37
C ALA A 56 0.82 -4.58 -7.86
N GLY A 57 2.10 -4.35 -7.48
CA GLY A 57 2.49 -4.11 -6.09
C GLY A 57 2.41 -2.65 -5.66
N HIS A 58 1.87 -1.78 -6.49
CA HIS A 58 1.70 -0.36 -6.18
C HIS A 58 0.84 -0.14 -4.93
N GLN A 59 1.23 0.81 -4.09
CA GLN A 59 0.46 1.23 -2.91
C GLN A 59 0.20 2.74 -2.94
N PRO A 60 -0.89 3.25 -2.36
CA PRO A 60 -1.88 2.50 -1.59
C PRO A 60 -2.56 1.42 -2.42
N MET A 61 -2.82 0.28 -1.78
CA MET A 61 -3.45 -0.88 -2.44
C MET A 61 -4.87 -1.03 -1.94
N TRP A 62 -5.80 -1.31 -2.87
CA TRP A 62 -7.22 -1.40 -2.59
C TRP A 62 -7.73 -2.83 -2.73
N THR A 63 -8.73 -3.18 -1.92
CA THR A 63 -9.52 -4.39 -2.16
C THR A 63 -10.26 -4.25 -3.50
N LYS A 64 -10.72 -5.39 -4.05
CA LYS A 64 -11.42 -5.41 -5.35
C LYS A 64 -12.69 -4.57 -5.37
N ASP A 65 -13.38 -4.46 -4.23
CA ASP A 65 -14.58 -3.65 -4.09
C ASP A 65 -14.30 -2.20 -3.67
N ASP A 66 -13.02 -1.81 -3.58
CA ASP A 66 -12.56 -0.48 -3.19
C ASP A 66 -13.03 -0.03 -1.80
N SER A 67 -13.34 -0.97 -0.91
CA SER A 67 -13.83 -0.64 0.44
C SER A 67 -12.72 -0.48 1.47
N VAL A 68 -11.56 -1.10 1.25
CA VAL A 68 -10.42 -1.05 2.17
C VAL A 68 -9.15 -0.73 1.38
N CYS A 69 -8.32 0.11 1.96
CA CYS A 69 -7.07 0.54 1.37
C CYS A 69 -5.94 0.42 2.39
N ILE A 70 -4.77 0.02 1.94
CA ILE A 70 -3.60 -0.16 2.80
C ILE A 70 -2.35 0.50 2.22
N VAL A 71 -1.56 1.10 3.10
CA VAL A 71 -0.13 1.33 2.89
C VAL A 71 0.63 0.52 3.92
N PHE A 72 1.66 -0.19 3.51
CA PHE A 72 2.35 -1.13 4.36
C PHE A 72 3.86 -1.09 4.12
N ASN A 73 4.62 -0.99 5.21
CA ASN A 73 6.07 -1.12 5.20
C ASN A 73 6.45 -2.23 6.17
N GLY A 74 6.75 -3.41 5.64
CA GLY A 74 7.10 -4.57 6.45
C GLY A 74 7.06 -5.84 5.63
N GLU A 75 7.09 -6.96 6.32
CA GLU A 75 7.02 -8.28 5.71
C GLU A 75 6.07 -9.16 6.50
N ILE A 76 5.28 -9.95 5.78
CA ILE A 76 4.45 -11.00 6.38
C ILE A 76 5.19 -12.31 6.20
N TYR A 77 5.76 -12.81 7.29
CA TYR A 77 6.67 -13.95 7.27
C TYR A 77 6.04 -15.19 6.63
N ASN A 78 4.79 -15.48 6.97
CA ASN A 78 4.05 -16.64 6.49
C ASN A 78 3.06 -16.30 5.37
N PHE A 79 3.36 -15.32 4.54
CA PHE A 79 2.39 -14.83 3.54
C PHE A 79 2.05 -15.89 2.49
N LYS A 80 2.98 -16.78 2.17
CA LYS A 80 2.74 -17.84 1.17
C LYS A 80 1.69 -18.84 1.65
N GLU A 81 1.73 -19.20 2.93
CA GLU A 81 0.75 -20.09 3.54
C GLU A 81 -0.63 -19.43 3.59
N LEU A 82 -0.68 -18.18 4.04
CA LEU A 82 -1.92 -17.40 4.10
C LEU A 82 -2.51 -17.18 2.70
N ARG A 83 -1.65 -16.97 1.70
CA ARG A 83 -2.06 -16.84 0.30
C ARG A 83 -2.79 -18.10 -0.18
N VAL A 84 -2.26 -19.28 0.13
CA VAL A 84 -2.88 -20.56 -0.23
C VAL A 84 -4.25 -20.70 0.42
N GLU A 85 -4.38 -20.32 1.70
CA GLU A 85 -5.65 -20.37 2.41
C GLU A 85 -6.70 -19.47 1.77
N LEU A 86 -6.32 -18.22 1.43
CA LEU A 86 -7.22 -17.30 0.74
C LEU A 86 -7.63 -17.82 -0.64
N GLN A 87 -6.70 -18.44 -1.37
CA GLN A 87 -7.01 -19.05 -2.66
C GLN A 87 -8.02 -20.18 -2.53
N LYS A 88 -7.93 -20.98 -1.47
CA LYS A 88 -8.91 -22.04 -1.18
C LYS A 88 -10.30 -21.44 -0.92
N ASP A 89 -10.36 -20.26 -0.35
CA ASP A 89 -11.62 -19.55 -0.09
C ASP A 89 -12.14 -18.80 -1.33
N GLY A 90 -11.47 -18.95 -2.47
CA GLY A 90 -11.89 -18.40 -3.75
C GLY A 90 -11.28 -17.06 -4.14
N TYR A 91 -10.34 -16.54 -3.35
CA TYR A 91 -9.68 -15.28 -3.68
C TYR A 91 -8.69 -15.47 -4.82
N VAL A 92 -8.74 -14.57 -5.82
CA VAL A 92 -7.82 -14.54 -6.96
C VAL A 92 -6.89 -13.33 -6.79
N PHE A 93 -5.59 -13.59 -6.62
CA PHE A 93 -4.60 -12.55 -6.42
C PHE A 93 -4.22 -11.85 -7.73
N ARG A 94 -3.95 -10.54 -7.63
CA ARG A 94 -3.47 -9.71 -8.75
C ARG A 94 -1.98 -9.50 -8.74
N SER A 95 -1.32 -9.80 -7.61
CA SER A 95 0.11 -9.59 -7.40
C SER A 95 0.74 -10.77 -6.66
N ASN A 96 2.06 -10.72 -6.52
CA ASN A 96 2.80 -11.66 -5.68
C ASN A 96 3.18 -11.04 -4.32
N SER A 97 2.61 -9.89 -3.99
CA SER A 97 2.94 -9.13 -2.79
C SER A 97 2.29 -9.71 -1.53
N ASP A 98 3.03 -9.72 -0.43
CA ASP A 98 2.51 -10.02 0.89
C ASP A 98 1.50 -8.97 1.35
N THR A 99 1.60 -7.75 0.85
CA THR A 99 0.65 -6.67 1.15
C THR A 99 -0.76 -7.04 0.70
N GLU A 100 -0.92 -7.66 -0.46
CA GLU A 100 -2.22 -8.10 -0.93
C GLU A 100 -2.80 -9.19 -0.04
N VAL A 101 -1.97 -10.07 0.49
CA VAL A 101 -2.38 -11.09 1.47
C VAL A 101 -2.90 -10.41 2.73
N LEU A 102 -2.13 -9.46 3.27
CA LEU A 102 -2.54 -8.72 4.48
C LEU A 102 -3.86 -7.98 4.28
N LEU A 103 -4.02 -7.35 3.13
CA LEU A 103 -5.21 -6.56 2.79
C LEU A 103 -6.50 -7.40 2.80
N ASN A 104 -6.40 -8.69 2.49
CA ASN A 104 -7.55 -9.55 2.25
C ASN A 104 -7.77 -10.65 3.30
N ILE A 105 -6.99 -10.63 4.36
CA ILE A 105 -7.18 -11.56 5.48
C ILE A 105 -8.49 -11.32 6.24
#